data_a21eeefd8d834dfdffa1d8f98b1c75f8
#
_entry.id   a21eeefd8d834dfdffa1d8f98b1c75f8
#
_cell.length_a   1.000
_cell.length_b   1.000
_cell.length_c   1.000
_cell.angle_alpha   90.00
_cell.angle_beta   90.00
_cell.angle_gamma   90.00
#
_symmetry.space_group_name_H-M   'P 1'
#
loop_
_entity.id
_entity.type
_entity.pdbx_description
1 polymer ?
#
loop_
_entity_poly.entity_id
_entity_poly.type
_entity_poly.pdbx_seq_one_letter_code
_entity_poly.pdbx_strand_id
1 'polypeptide(L)'
;NHLNRGALDNTLKPLVFLVEFSDEDHEYTEDQFQHLLFAENLSPVSANFPSGHDDYTMSVRDYYDEISNGKKEITGDIESIVHWRTAKHDYSHYVDDANGTGDGPNGNARSAAALVVEIAMAIDDEGFDFSQFDNGEGIIDVVILIAAGKGGNQTGNYFWPHMFVIPTSGNGLEDIDPNAPVSSSGSFAPDGIIIQKYIVIHEKYAWSQDGVEIGNIHPIGTICHELGHVLGLPDLYDTS
;
A
#
# COMPACT_ATOMS: atom_id res chain seq x y z
N ASN A 1 34.43 -16.84 7.65
CA ASN A 1 32.98 -17.04 7.50
C ASN A 1 32.43 -15.92 6.62
N HIS A 2 32.53 -16.09 5.30
CA HIS A 2 31.78 -15.27 4.36
C HIS A 2 30.33 -15.73 4.46
N LEU A 3 29.48 -14.92 5.08
CA LEU A 3 28.05 -14.98 4.86
C LEU A 3 27.84 -14.69 3.37
N ASN A 4 27.48 -15.73 2.62
CA ASN A 4 26.86 -15.57 1.32
C ASN A 4 25.57 -14.80 1.57
N ARG A 5 25.62 -13.47 1.47
CA ARG A 5 24.42 -12.68 1.18
C ARG A 5 24.05 -13.10 -0.23
N GLY A 6 23.02 -13.95 -0.34
CA GLY A 6 22.36 -14.20 -1.61
C GLY A 6 22.19 -12.87 -2.31
N ALA A 7 22.35 -12.84 -3.61
CA ALA A 7 22.07 -11.66 -4.40
C ALA A 7 20.72 -11.15 -3.90
N LEU A 8 20.70 -9.96 -3.31
CA LEU A 8 19.46 -9.26 -2.98
C LEU A 8 18.68 -9.23 -4.28
N ASP A 9 17.53 -9.84 -4.32
CA ASP A 9 16.69 -9.77 -5.49
C ASP A 9 16.51 -8.28 -5.79
N ASN A 10 17.00 -7.85 -6.94
CA ASN A 10 16.99 -6.45 -7.32
C ASN A 10 15.59 -5.96 -7.66
N THR A 11 14.64 -6.88 -7.72
CA THR A 11 13.25 -6.66 -8.08
C THR A 11 12.38 -6.65 -6.84
N LEU A 12 11.43 -5.73 -6.79
CA LEU A 12 10.34 -5.72 -5.82
C LEU A 12 9.02 -5.74 -6.60
N LYS A 13 8.18 -6.74 -6.32
CA LYS A 13 6.87 -6.92 -6.95
C LYS A 13 5.76 -6.67 -5.92
N PRO A 14 5.27 -5.44 -5.77
CA PRO A 14 4.19 -5.16 -4.84
C PRO A 14 2.87 -5.74 -5.35
N LEU A 15 2.03 -6.20 -4.43
CA LEU A 15 0.61 -6.46 -4.65
C LEU A 15 -0.17 -5.21 -4.22
N VAL A 16 -1.08 -4.72 -5.06
CA VAL A 16 -1.80 -3.47 -4.81
C VAL A 16 -3.27 -3.76 -4.51
N PHE A 17 -3.75 -3.28 -3.38
CA PHE A 17 -5.17 -3.31 -3.00
C PHE A 17 -5.78 -1.93 -3.16
N LEU A 18 -6.82 -1.81 -3.97
CA LEU A 18 -7.62 -0.60 -4.11
C LEU A 18 -8.90 -0.79 -3.30
N VAL A 19 -9.13 0.06 -2.30
CA VAL A 19 -10.23 -0.11 -1.35
C VAL A 19 -11.04 1.15 -1.20
N GLU A 20 -12.35 1.02 -1.41
CA GLU A 20 -13.35 2.04 -1.15
C GLU A 20 -14.21 1.65 0.06
N PHE A 21 -15.03 2.58 0.53
CA PHE A 21 -15.88 2.39 1.70
C PHE A 21 -17.32 2.73 1.37
N SER A 22 -18.27 2.27 2.20
CA SER A 22 -19.70 2.57 1.99
C SER A 22 -20.02 4.07 2.08
N ASP A 23 -19.14 4.86 2.69
CA ASP A 23 -19.25 6.30 2.90
C ASP A 23 -18.18 7.11 2.14
N GLU A 24 -17.29 6.46 1.40
CA GLU A 24 -16.24 7.13 0.61
C GLU A 24 -15.96 6.33 -0.68
N ASP A 25 -16.49 6.81 -1.81
CA ASP A 25 -16.29 6.23 -3.13
C ASP A 25 -14.93 6.65 -3.73
N HIS A 26 -14.37 5.82 -4.60
CA HIS A 26 -13.16 6.15 -5.36
C HIS A 26 -13.45 7.11 -6.54
N GLU A 27 -12.43 7.83 -6.98
CA GLU A 27 -12.48 8.73 -8.14
C GLU A 27 -11.54 8.30 -9.28
N TYR A 28 -10.47 7.54 -8.96
CA TYR A 28 -9.45 7.13 -9.93
C TYR A 28 -9.56 5.64 -10.27
N THR A 29 -9.18 5.32 -11.50
CA THR A 29 -9.24 3.95 -12.04
C THR A 29 -7.98 3.15 -11.74
N GLU A 30 -8.08 1.83 -11.86
CA GLU A 30 -6.94 0.90 -11.77
C GLU A 30 -5.85 1.26 -12.79
N ASP A 31 -6.23 1.61 -14.02
CA ASP A 31 -5.28 2.00 -15.07
C ASP A 31 -4.45 3.23 -14.69
N GLN A 32 -5.06 4.18 -13.97
CA GLN A 32 -4.34 5.37 -13.49
C GLN A 32 -3.32 5.01 -12.43
N PHE A 33 -3.65 4.10 -11.50
CA PHE A 33 -2.69 3.59 -10.53
C PHE A 33 -1.63 2.70 -11.16
N GLN A 34 -1.97 1.89 -12.16
CA GLN A 34 -0.98 1.14 -12.93
C GLN A 34 0.07 2.07 -13.56
N HIS A 35 -0.37 3.16 -14.17
CA HIS A 35 0.54 4.14 -14.74
C HIS A 35 1.39 4.83 -13.67
N LEU A 36 0.78 5.25 -12.57
CA LEU A 36 1.47 5.93 -11.47
C LEU A 36 2.56 5.06 -10.84
N LEU A 37 2.29 3.77 -10.69
CA LEU A 37 3.18 2.83 -10.01
C LEU A 37 4.21 2.22 -10.95
N PHE A 38 3.80 1.78 -12.16
CA PHE A 38 4.56 0.83 -12.96
C PHE A 38 4.90 1.28 -14.38
N ALA A 39 4.43 2.45 -14.85
CA ALA A 39 4.78 2.91 -16.20
C ALA A 39 6.28 3.09 -16.35
N GLU A 40 6.80 2.75 -17.54
CA GLU A 40 8.16 3.06 -17.93
C GLU A 40 8.18 4.39 -18.67
N ASN A 41 9.12 5.28 -18.31
CA ASN A 41 9.29 6.58 -18.92
C ASN A 41 7.98 7.38 -18.96
N LEU A 42 7.33 7.49 -17.79
CA LEU A 42 6.07 8.20 -17.65
C LEU A 42 6.21 9.62 -18.22
N SER A 43 5.39 9.92 -19.24
CA SER A 43 5.35 11.24 -19.84
C SER A 43 4.25 12.07 -19.18
N PRO A 44 4.47 13.37 -18.90
CA PRO A 44 3.45 14.27 -18.36
C PRO A 44 2.17 14.37 -19.21
N VAL A 45 2.26 13.96 -20.48
CA VAL A 45 1.16 14.01 -21.47
C VAL A 45 0.45 12.66 -21.59
N SER A 46 0.55 11.77 -20.61
CA SER A 46 -0.20 10.53 -20.64
C SER A 46 -1.70 10.86 -20.58
N ALA A 47 -2.44 10.44 -21.61
CA ALA A 47 -3.88 10.70 -21.77
C ALA A 47 -4.74 10.08 -20.66
N ASN A 48 -4.13 9.42 -19.69
CA ASN A 48 -4.79 8.69 -18.61
C ASN A 48 -4.90 9.49 -17.31
N PHE A 49 -4.25 10.65 -17.21
CA PHE A 49 -4.45 11.55 -16.07
C PHE A 49 -5.41 12.68 -16.41
N PRO A 50 -6.32 13.05 -15.52
CA PRO A 50 -7.19 14.20 -15.71
C PRO A 50 -6.39 15.48 -15.99
N SER A 51 -6.92 16.39 -16.80
CA SER A 51 -6.29 17.68 -17.11
C SER A 51 -6.01 18.46 -15.81
N GLY A 52 -4.76 18.89 -15.63
CA GLY A 52 -4.30 19.56 -14.40
C GLY A 52 -3.26 18.76 -13.61
N HIS A 53 -2.88 17.59 -14.10
CA HIS A 53 -1.84 16.72 -13.51
C HIS A 53 -0.56 16.69 -14.34
N ASP A 54 -0.25 17.79 -15.01
CA ASP A 54 0.94 17.92 -15.86
C ASP A 54 2.28 17.81 -15.09
N ASP A 55 2.20 17.69 -13.76
CA ASP A 55 3.37 17.63 -12.88
C ASP A 55 3.90 16.21 -12.62
N TYR A 56 3.20 15.17 -13.08
CA TYR A 56 3.70 13.79 -12.93
C TYR A 56 4.69 13.44 -14.04
N THR A 57 5.96 13.55 -13.73
CA THR A 57 7.06 13.36 -14.68
C THR A 57 7.69 11.98 -14.61
N MET A 58 7.34 11.17 -13.61
CA MET A 58 7.86 9.80 -13.42
C MET A 58 6.89 8.95 -12.60
N SER A 59 6.96 7.63 -12.81
CA SER A 59 6.29 6.63 -11.98
C SER A 59 7.14 6.27 -10.75
N VAL A 60 6.58 5.46 -9.85
CA VAL A 60 7.35 4.85 -8.75
C VAL A 60 8.47 3.97 -9.30
N ARG A 61 8.21 3.21 -10.38
CA ARG A 61 9.21 2.41 -11.08
C ARG A 61 10.36 3.27 -11.60
N ASP A 62 10.06 4.32 -12.36
CA ASP A 62 11.07 5.24 -12.93
C ASP A 62 11.90 5.88 -11.82
N TYR A 63 11.27 6.30 -10.72
CA TYR A 63 11.97 6.88 -9.57
C TYR A 63 13.02 5.92 -9.00
N TYR A 64 12.64 4.66 -8.74
CA TYR A 64 13.58 3.70 -8.17
C TYR A 64 14.65 3.25 -9.17
N ASP A 65 14.34 3.16 -10.45
CA ASP A 65 15.33 2.92 -11.48
C ASP A 65 16.39 4.03 -11.51
N GLU A 66 15.95 5.30 -11.50
CA GLU A 66 16.84 6.46 -11.52
C GLU A 66 17.73 6.53 -10.27
N ILE A 67 17.14 6.53 -9.06
CA ILE A 67 17.92 6.72 -7.82
C ILE A 67 18.84 5.54 -7.49
N SER A 68 18.49 4.34 -7.94
CA SER A 68 19.32 3.14 -7.76
C SER A 68 20.35 2.93 -8.87
N ASN A 69 20.31 3.75 -9.92
CA ASN A 69 21.11 3.58 -11.13
C ASN A 69 20.87 2.19 -11.76
N GLY A 70 19.63 1.81 -11.96
CA GLY A 70 19.18 0.55 -12.54
C GLY A 70 19.41 -0.69 -11.67
N LYS A 71 19.65 -0.52 -10.37
CA LYS A 71 19.94 -1.64 -9.46
C LYS A 71 18.74 -2.12 -8.66
N LYS A 72 17.67 -1.33 -8.59
CA LYS A 72 16.42 -1.70 -7.94
C LYS A 72 15.28 -1.46 -8.90
N GLU A 73 14.56 -2.49 -9.21
CA GLU A 73 13.43 -2.47 -10.11
C GLU A 73 12.14 -2.67 -9.32
N ILE A 74 11.17 -1.81 -9.54
CA ILE A 74 9.79 -2.00 -9.07
C ILE A 74 9.01 -2.55 -10.26
N THR A 75 8.51 -3.77 -10.17
CA THR A 75 7.80 -4.44 -11.27
C THR A 75 6.34 -4.64 -10.95
N GLY A 76 5.49 -4.51 -11.95
CA GLY A 76 4.07 -4.77 -11.86
C GLY A 76 3.36 -4.38 -13.14
N ASP A 77 2.11 -4.78 -13.22
CA ASP A 77 1.18 -4.50 -14.31
C ASP A 77 -0.25 -4.41 -13.75
N ILE A 78 -1.25 -4.42 -14.63
CA ILE A 78 -2.65 -4.37 -14.20
C ILE A 78 -3.04 -5.60 -13.36
N GLU A 79 -2.40 -6.75 -13.56
CA GLU A 79 -2.65 -7.97 -12.79
C GLU A 79 -2.08 -7.88 -11.37
N SER A 80 -1.17 -6.93 -11.14
CA SER A 80 -0.64 -6.60 -9.81
C SER A 80 -1.61 -5.77 -8.97
N ILE A 81 -2.72 -5.31 -9.57
CA ILE A 81 -3.71 -4.43 -8.94
C ILE A 81 -5.01 -5.19 -8.77
N VAL A 82 -5.39 -5.43 -7.53
CA VAL A 82 -6.72 -5.93 -7.20
C VAL A 82 -7.73 -4.82 -7.44
N HIS A 83 -8.75 -5.11 -8.24
CA HIS A 83 -9.83 -4.17 -8.54
C HIS A 83 -10.42 -3.55 -7.28
N TRP A 84 -10.98 -2.36 -7.40
CA TRP A 84 -11.63 -1.68 -6.28
C TRP A 84 -12.58 -2.60 -5.52
N ARG A 85 -12.38 -2.66 -4.21
CA ARG A 85 -13.16 -3.46 -3.28
C ARG A 85 -13.80 -2.57 -2.23
N THR A 86 -15.08 -2.77 -2.00
CA THR A 86 -15.76 -2.08 -0.89
C THR A 86 -15.47 -2.80 0.42
N ALA A 87 -14.89 -2.10 1.38
CA ALA A 87 -14.63 -2.62 2.72
C ALA A 87 -15.94 -2.95 3.46
N LYS A 88 -15.88 -3.86 4.44
CA LYS A 88 -17.05 -4.28 5.24
C LYS A 88 -17.62 -3.16 6.09
N HIS A 89 -16.81 -2.20 6.48
CA HIS A 89 -17.15 -1.10 7.37
C HIS A 89 -16.86 0.25 6.73
N ASP A 90 -17.38 1.31 7.31
CA ASP A 90 -17.13 2.69 6.95
C ASP A 90 -15.64 3.05 7.16
N TYR A 91 -15.20 4.08 6.46
CA TYR A 91 -13.83 4.60 6.52
C TYR A 91 -13.36 4.84 7.95
N SER A 92 -14.22 5.48 8.78
CA SER A 92 -13.90 5.81 10.17
C SER A 92 -13.62 4.61 11.05
N HIS A 93 -14.15 3.42 10.69
CA HIS A 93 -13.91 2.19 11.43
C HIS A 93 -12.43 1.80 11.44
N TYR A 94 -11.76 1.90 10.29
CA TYR A 94 -10.36 1.46 10.16
C TYR A 94 -9.35 2.54 10.57
N VAL A 95 -9.78 3.79 10.63
CA VAL A 95 -8.93 4.90 11.12
C VAL A 95 -8.90 4.93 12.64
N ASP A 96 -10.01 4.60 13.30
CA ASP A 96 -10.18 4.36 14.74
C ASP A 96 -9.59 5.45 15.65
N ASP A 97 -9.75 6.73 15.27
CA ASP A 97 -9.18 7.90 15.97
C ASP A 97 -7.64 7.87 16.19
N ALA A 98 -6.96 6.96 15.49
CA ALA A 98 -5.51 6.76 15.57
C ALA A 98 -4.86 6.65 14.18
N ASN A 99 -5.44 7.30 13.17
CA ASN A 99 -4.89 7.36 11.82
C ASN A 99 -4.64 5.98 11.17
N GLY A 100 -5.37 4.95 11.63
CA GLY A 100 -5.26 3.59 11.11
C GLY A 100 -4.02 2.81 11.54
N THR A 101 -3.24 3.32 12.49
CA THR A 101 -2.00 2.68 12.95
C THR A 101 -2.20 1.46 13.85
N GLY A 102 -3.41 1.30 14.41
CA GLY A 102 -3.70 0.27 15.42
C GLY A 102 -3.46 0.72 16.86
N ASP A 103 -3.08 1.99 17.07
CA ASP A 103 -2.91 2.58 18.40
C ASP A 103 -4.23 3.15 18.96
N GLY A 104 -5.32 3.00 18.21
CA GLY A 104 -6.65 3.46 18.58
C GLY A 104 -7.30 2.64 19.70
N PRO A 105 -8.48 3.08 20.17
CA PRO A 105 -9.18 2.45 21.28
C PRO A 105 -9.58 0.99 21.02
N ASN A 106 -9.64 0.55 19.76
CA ASN A 106 -9.97 -0.82 19.39
C ASN A 106 -8.73 -1.62 18.88
N GLY A 107 -7.54 -1.04 18.97
CA GLY A 107 -6.29 -1.71 18.63
C GLY A 107 -6.23 -2.19 17.17
N ASN A 108 -5.55 -3.30 16.96
CA ASN A 108 -5.35 -3.86 15.62
C ASN A 108 -6.65 -4.27 14.90
N ALA A 109 -7.74 -4.54 15.63
CA ALA A 109 -9.02 -4.89 15.03
C ALA A 109 -9.61 -3.80 14.13
N ARG A 110 -9.15 -2.56 14.31
CA ARG A 110 -9.56 -1.39 13.51
C ARG A 110 -8.32 -0.61 13.08
N SER A 111 -7.70 -1.06 12.00
CA SER A 111 -6.45 -0.49 11.50
C SER A 111 -6.29 -0.74 10.00
N ALA A 112 -5.29 -0.13 9.40
CA ALA A 112 -4.90 -0.45 8.03
C ALA A 112 -4.47 -1.92 7.87
N ALA A 113 -3.85 -2.52 8.91
CA ALA A 113 -3.54 -3.94 8.91
C ALA A 113 -4.81 -4.81 8.86
N ALA A 114 -5.86 -4.43 9.61
CA ALA A 114 -7.14 -5.13 9.56
C ALA A 114 -7.76 -5.07 8.15
N LEU A 115 -7.69 -3.92 7.50
CA LEU A 115 -8.19 -3.75 6.16
C LEU A 115 -7.42 -4.60 5.14
N VAL A 116 -6.09 -4.67 5.24
CA VAL A 116 -5.27 -5.55 4.38
C VAL A 116 -5.65 -7.02 4.58
N VAL A 117 -5.80 -7.48 5.82
CA VAL A 117 -6.20 -8.88 6.13
C VAL A 117 -7.60 -9.16 5.58
N GLU A 118 -8.55 -8.26 5.77
CA GLU A 118 -9.91 -8.40 5.27
C GLU A 118 -9.97 -8.58 3.76
N ILE A 119 -9.28 -7.71 3.01
CA ILE A 119 -9.27 -7.76 1.55
C ILE A 119 -8.53 -9.02 1.07
N ALA A 120 -7.40 -9.36 1.67
CA ALA A 120 -6.67 -10.56 1.30
C ALA A 120 -7.51 -11.84 1.51
N MET A 121 -8.22 -11.96 2.63
CA MET A 121 -9.12 -13.09 2.87
C MET A 121 -10.30 -13.13 1.88
N ALA A 122 -10.86 -11.97 1.54
CA ALA A 122 -11.96 -11.91 0.59
C ALA A 122 -11.56 -12.38 -0.81
N ILE A 123 -10.37 -11.99 -1.29
CA ILE A 123 -9.89 -12.44 -2.61
C ILE A 123 -9.36 -13.89 -2.59
N ASP A 124 -8.84 -14.36 -1.45
CA ASP A 124 -8.48 -15.76 -1.24
C ASP A 124 -9.71 -16.67 -1.41
N ASP A 125 -10.81 -16.32 -0.77
CA ASP A 125 -12.10 -17.02 -0.91
C ASP A 125 -12.63 -17.02 -2.37
N GLU A 126 -12.25 -16.04 -3.17
CA GLU A 126 -12.58 -15.96 -4.61
C GLU A 126 -11.58 -16.72 -5.49
N GLY A 127 -10.53 -17.29 -4.92
CA GLY A 127 -9.52 -18.09 -5.62
C GLY A 127 -8.41 -17.25 -6.25
N PHE A 128 -8.07 -16.09 -5.66
CA PHE A 128 -6.92 -15.30 -6.09
C PHE A 128 -5.62 -16.07 -5.82
N ASP A 129 -4.76 -16.16 -6.81
CA ASP A 129 -3.49 -16.88 -6.73
C ASP A 129 -2.37 -15.97 -6.21
N PHE A 130 -2.14 -15.99 -4.90
CA PHE A 130 -1.08 -15.23 -4.26
C PHE A 130 0.33 -15.69 -4.65
N SER A 131 0.48 -16.92 -5.17
CA SER A 131 1.80 -17.46 -5.55
C SER A 131 2.46 -16.69 -6.69
N GLN A 132 1.68 -15.95 -7.48
CA GLN A 132 2.18 -15.06 -8.53
C GLN A 132 3.01 -13.89 -7.99
N PHE A 133 2.88 -13.58 -6.70
CA PHE A 133 3.58 -12.49 -6.00
C PHE A 133 4.64 -12.99 -5.03
N ASP A 134 4.86 -14.30 -4.97
CA ASP A 134 5.92 -14.91 -4.18
C ASP A 134 7.29 -14.45 -4.68
N ASN A 135 8.11 -13.93 -3.78
CA ASN A 135 9.49 -13.52 -4.06
C ASN A 135 10.49 -14.70 -4.11
N GLY A 136 10.00 -15.94 -4.11
CA GLY A 136 10.78 -17.16 -4.08
C GLY A 136 11.07 -17.70 -2.68
N GLU A 137 10.61 -17.03 -1.63
CA GLU A 137 10.73 -17.43 -0.23
C GLU A 137 9.36 -17.74 0.42
N GLY A 138 8.27 -17.77 -0.36
CA GLY A 138 6.90 -17.91 0.13
C GLY A 138 6.36 -16.61 0.75
N ILE A 139 6.85 -15.45 0.31
CA ILE A 139 6.54 -14.15 0.90
C ILE A 139 6.22 -13.14 -0.21
N ILE A 140 5.18 -12.35 -0.04
CA ILE A 140 4.94 -11.14 -0.82
C ILE A 140 5.80 -10.01 -0.24
N ASP A 141 6.57 -9.34 -1.09
CA ASP A 141 7.49 -8.28 -0.66
C ASP A 141 6.78 -7.17 0.12
N VAL A 142 5.65 -6.71 -0.39
CA VAL A 142 4.82 -5.67 0.22
C VAL A 142 3.43 -5.63 -0.41
N VAL A 143 2.43 -5.31 0.39
CA VAL A 143 1.11 -4.88 -0.08
C VAL A 143 1.06 -3.35 -0.07
N ILE A 144 0.65 -2.74 -1.19
CA ILE A 144 0.31 -1.32 -1.27
C ILE A 144 -1.21 -1.19 -1.13
N LEU A 145 -1.68 -0.70 0.00
CA LEU A 145 -3.08 -0.39 0.24
C LEU A 145 -3.37 1.05 -0.16
N ILE A 146 -4.22 1.24 -1.16
CA ILE A 146 -4.69 2.54 -1.60
C ILE A 146 -6.15 2.69 -1.17
N ALA A 147 -6.39 3.56 -0.21
CA ALA A 147 -7.72 3.83 0.33
C ALA A 147 -8.38 4.97 -0.43
N ALA A 148 -9.64 4.78 -0.85
CA ALA A 148 -10.44 5.82 -1.46
C ALA A 148 -10.52 7.07 -0.59
N GLY A 149 -10.76 8.20 -1.22
CA GLY A 149 -10.92 9.46 -0.54
C GLY A 149 -9.64 10.22 -0.30
N LYS A 150 -9.74 11.18 0.60
CA LYS A 150 -8.70 12.19 0.84
C LYS A 150 -7.83 11.80 2.01
N GLY A 151 -6.53 11.98 1.84
CA GLY A 151 -5.57 11.99 2.92
C GLY A 151 -4.72 13.25 2.86
N GLY A 152 -4.02 13.54 3.93
CA GLY A 152 -3.12 14.68 3.96
C GLY A 152 -2.74 15.03 5.39
N ASN A 153 -1.83 15.96 5.57
CA ASN A 153 -1.39 16.48 6.86
C ASN A 153 -2.48 17.28 7.60
N GLN A 154 -3.73 16.89 7.46
CA GLN A 154 -4.86 17.60 8.04
C GLN A 154 -5.17 17.03 9.42
N THR A 155 -5.54 17.93 10.35
CA THR A 155 -6.11 17.56 11.62
C THR A 155 -7.48 16.92 11.39
N GLY A 156 -7.52 15.59 11.36
CA GLY A 156 -8.74 14.83 11.10
C GLY A 156 -8.50 13.34 11.28
N ASN A 157 -9.59 12.60 11.24
CA ASN A 157 -9.56 11.15 11.37
C ASN A 157 -9.32 10.53 9.98
N TYR A 158 -8.06 10.51 9.53
CA TYR A 158 -7.63 9.97 8.23
C TYR A 158 -6.53 8.96 8.43
N PHE A 159 -6.36 8.01 7.50
CA PHE A 159 -5.15 7.20 7.49
C PHE A 159 -3.92 8.10 7.40
N TRP A 160 -2.97 7.88 8.29
CA TRP A 160 -1.65 8.45 8.12
C TRP A 160 -0.87 7.55 7.16
N PRO A 161 -0.31 8.05 6.06
CA PRO A 161 0.56 7.24 5.22
C PRO A 161 1.69 6.63 6.05
N HIS A 162 1.83 5.32 5.99
CA HIS A 162 2.88 4.61 6.74
C HIS A 162 3.18 3.24 6.13
N MET A 163 4.41 2.77 6.38
CA MET A 163 4.78 1.37 6.24
C MET A 163 4.72 0.69 7.60
N PHE A 164 4.07 -0.45 7.67
CA PHE A 164 4.03 -1.24 8.89
C PHE A 164 3.97 -2.74 8.58
N VAL A 165 3.87 -3.56 9.65
CA VAL A 165 3.78 -5.01 9.56
C VAL A 165 2.41 -5.50 10.03
N ILE A 166 1.91 -6.56 9.39
CA ILE A 166 0.71 -7.25 9.86
C ILE A 166 1.06 -7.99 11.14
N PRO A 167 0.23 -7.87 12.20
CA PRO A 167 0.44 -8.61 13.44
C PRO A 167 0.50 -10.12 13.20
N THR A 168 1.24 -10.83 14.03
CA THR A 168 1.32 -12.29 13.98
C THR A 168 0.36 -12.93 14.98
N SER A 169 0.10 -14.22 14.81
CA SER A 169 -0.64 -15.01 15.79
C SER A 169 0.00 -14.91 17.19
N GLY A 170 -0.83 -14.68 18.21
CA GLY A 170 -0.39 -14.39 19.58
C GLY A 170 0.11 -12.96 19.81
N ASN A 171 0.09 -12.09 18.80
CA ASN A 171 0.49 -10.68 18.88
C ASN A 171 -0.52 -9.73 18.20
N GLY A 172 -1.80 -10.12 18.17
CA GLY A 172 -2.89 -9.26 17.73
C GLY A 172 -3.52 -9.60 16.38
N LEU A 173 -3.06 -10.65 15.67
CA LEU A 173 -3.73 -11.09 14.45
C LEU A 173 -5.14 -11.63 14.73
N GLU A 174 -5.30 -12.32 15.85
CA GLU A 174 -6.60 -12.85 16.28
C GLU A 174 -7.62 -11.76 16.65
N ASP A 175 -7.14 -10.56 17.01
CA ASP A 175 -8.00 -9.40 17.24
C ASP A 175 -8.58 -8.87 15.92
N ILE A 176 -7.84 -9.04 14.80
CA ILE A 176 -8.30 -8.71 13.46
C ILE A 176 -9.29 -9.77 12.96
N ASP A 177 -8.83 -11.00 12.86
CA ASP A 177 -9.67 -12.15 12.50
C ASP A 177 -9.14 -13.43 13.15
N PRO A 178 -9.92 -14.09 14.02
CA PRO A 178 -9.51 -15.32 14.68
C PRO A 178 -9.36 -16.52 13.72
N ASN A 179 -9.87 -16.41 12.49
CA ASN A 179 -9.78 -17.44 11.46
C ASN A 179 -8.73 -17.11 10.40
N ALA A 180 -7.97 -16.02 10.56
CA ALA A 180 -6.94 -15.65 9.58
C ALA A 180 -5.94 -16.81 9.40
N PRO A 181 -5.68 -17.24 8.16
CA PRO A 181 -4.72 -18.30 7.89
C PRO A 181 -3.32 -17.87 8.30
N VAL A 182 -2.58 -18.80 8.92
CA VAL A 182 -1.23 -18.50 9.42
C VAL A 182 -0.22 -19.55 8.95
N SER A 183 0.99 -19.10 8.71
CA SER A 183 2.15 -19.94 8.45
C SER A 183 2.61 -20.66 9.74
N SER A 184 3.59 -21.54 9.61
CA SER A 184 4.23 -22.21 10.77
C SER A 184 4.91 -21.24 11.74
N SER A 185 5.25 -20.02 11.30
CA SER A 185 5.82 -18.97 12.13
C SER A 185 4.74 -18.06 12.77
N GLY A 186 3.46 -18.30 12.49
CA GLY A 186 2.35 -17.48 12.98
C GLY A 186 2.09 -16.21 12.15
N SER A 187 2.76 -16.03 11.01
CA SER A 187 2.52 -14.90 10.11
C SER A 187 1.24 -15.13 9.30
N PHE A 188 0.50 -14.06 9.00
CA PHE A 188 -0.65 -14.12 8.11
C PHE A 188 -0.25 -14.66 6.73
N ALA A 189 -0.93 -15.69 6.25
CA ALA A 189 -0.54 -16.43 5.05
C ALA A 189 -1.75 -16.98 4.28
N PRO A 190 -2.49 -16.13 3.52
CA PRO A 190 -3.54 -16.61 2.62
C PRO A 190 -2.91 -17.50 1.55
N ASP A 191 -3.59 -18.60 1.19
CA ASP A 191 -3.09 -19.62 0.24
C ASP A 191 -1.64 -20.09 0.55
N GLY A 192 -1.21 -19.96 1.81
CA GLY A 192 0.13 -20.34 2.27
C GLY A 192 1.24 -19.35 1.95
N ILE A 193 0.97 -18.24 1.27
CA ILE A 193 1.93 -17.16 0.96
C ILE A 193 1.87 -16.07 2.02
N ILE A 194 3.00 -15.75 2.62
CA ILE A 194 3.08 -14.80 3.73
C ILE A 194 2.90 -13.37 3.22
N ILE A 195 1.95 -12.64 3.81
CA ILE A 195 1.83 -11.19 3.73
C ILE A 195 2.28 -10.61 5.07
N GLN A 196 3.41 -9.93 5.08
CA GLN A 196 3.99 -9.40 6.31
C GLN A 196 4.00 -7.88 6.34
N LYS A 197 4.37 -7.24 5.24
CA LYS A 197 4.54 -5.80 5.16
C LYS A 197 3.44 -5.18 4.32
N TYR A 198 3.00 -4.01 4.75
CA TYR A 198 2.12 -3.17 3.94
C TYR A 198 2.54 -1.71 4.03
N ILE A 199 2.16 -0.96 3.02
CA ILE A 199 2.09 0.49 3.09
C ILE A 199 0.64 0.92 2.89
N VAL A 200 0.21 1.98 3.53
CA VAL A 200 -1.10 2.58 3.30
C VAL A 200 -0.93 4.00 2.83
N ILE A 201 -1.69 4.35 1.80
CA ILE A 201 -1.81 5.71 1.27
C ILE A 201 -3.28 5.98 0.92
N HIS A 202 -3.58 7.24 0.67
CA HIS A 202 -4.88 7.61 0.11
C HIS A 202 -4.81 7.66 -1.41
N GLU A 203 -5.98 7.52 -2.01
CA GLU A 203 -6.18 7.76 -3.42
C GLU A 203 -5.84 9.21 -3.82
N LYS A 204 -6.23 10.16 -2.96
CA LYS A 204 -6.08 11.60 -3.22
C LYS A 204 -5.23 12.27 -2.16
N TYR A 205 -4.36 13.16 -2.62
CA TYR A 205 -3.71 14.14 -1.76
C TYR A 205 -4.53 15.43 -1.77
N ALA A 206 -5.11 15.78 -0.63
CA ALA A 206 -5.82 17.03 -0.48
C ALA A 206 -4.94 18.07 0.21
N TRP A 207 -4.78 19.22 -0.43
CA TRP A 207 -4.22 20.40 0.19
C TRP A 207 -5.16 21.59 -0.05
N SER A 208 -5.17 22.53 0.86
CA SER A 208 -5.98 23.73 0.75
C SER A 208 -5.11 24.88 0.26
N GLN A 209 -5.49 25.47 -0.86
CA GLN A 209 -4.94 26.73 -1.34
C GLN A 209 -6.06 27.78 -1.37
N ASP A 210 -5.87 28.88 -0.63
CA ASP A 210 -6.85 29.98 -0.56
C ASP A 210 -8.26 29.54 -0.14
N GLY A 211 -8.37 28.49 0.67
CA GLY A 211 -9.65 27.94 1.14
C GLY A 211 -10.36 27.04 0.11
N VAL A 212 -9.71 26.73 -1.01
CA VAL A 212 -10.18 25.76 -1.99
C VAL A 212 -9.41 24.46 -1.81
N GLU A 213 -10.11 23.36 -1.54
CA GLU A 213 -9.51 22.05 -1.55
C GLU A 213 -9.21 21.63 -2.98
N ILE A 214 -7.95 21.30 -3.23
CA ILE A 214 -7.50 20.71 -4.50
C ILE A 214 -7.13 19.27 -4.18
N GLY A 215 -7.98 18.33 -4.63
CA GLY A 215 -7.73 16.91 -4.50
C GLY A 215 -7.20 16.37 -5.83
N ASN A 216 -5.97 15.89 -5.85
CA ASN A 216 -5.35 15.23 -6.98
C ASN A 216 -5.02 13.79 -6.59
N ILE A 217 -4.84 12.90 -7.58
CA ILE A 217 -4.29 11.57 -7.31
C ILE A 217 -3.02 11.72 -6.46
N HIS A 218 -2.83 10.82 -5.51
CA HIS A 218 -1.72 10.94 -4.55
C HIS A 218 -0.37 10.95 -5.25
N PRO A 219 0.51 11.94 -4.98
CA PRO A 219 1.81 12.02 -5.62
C PRO A 219 2.71 10.85 -5.19
N ILE A 220 3.58 10.40 -6.11
CA ILE A 220 4.47 9.26 -5.88
C ILE A 220 5.43 9.44 -4.71
N GLY A 221 5.73 10.67 -4.32
CA GLY A 221 6.72 10.97 -3.27
C GLY A 221 6.45 10.24 -1.96
N THR A 222 5.19 10.21 -1.51
CA THR A 222 4.79 9.47 -0.30
C THR A 222 4.94 7.97 -0.50
N ILE A 223 4.49 7.45 -1.66
CA ILE A 223 4.62 6.02 -1.98
C ILE A 223 6.10 5.62 -1.98
N CYS A 224 6.95 6.42 -2.61
CA CYS A 224 8.39 6.18 -2.64
C CYS A 224 9.01 6.25 -1.25
N HIS A 225 8.55 7.16 -0.39
CA HIS A 225 9.01 7.25 1.00
C HIS A 225 8.68 5.95 1.75
N GLU A 226 7.44 5.50 1.72
CA GLU A 226 7.01 4.29 2.43
C GLU A 226 7.66 3.01 1.86
N LEU A 227 7.84 2.92 0.53
CA LEU A 227 8.61 1.84 -0.07
C LEU A 227 10.09 1.89 0.33
N GLY A 228 10.63 3.07 0.59
CA GLY A 228 11.97 3.21 1.16
C GLY A 228 12.10 2.49 2.50
N HIS A 229 11.10 2.57 3.37
CA HIS A 229 11.06 1.81 4.62
C HIS A 229 10.99 0.30 4.39
N VAL A 230 10.23 -0.16 3.39
CA VAL A 230 10.21 -1.59 2.99
C VAL A 230 11.60 -2.07 2.63
N LEU A 231 12.40 -1.23 1.97
CA LEU A 231 13.79 -1.49 1.60
C LEU A 231 14.80 -1.31 2.76
N GLY A 232 14.32 -0.91 3.94
CA GLY A 232 15.13 -0.76 5.15
C GLY A 232 15.77 0.62 5.33
N LEU A 233 15.33 1.63 4.59
CA LEU A 233 15.79 3.00 4.78
C LEU A 233 15.08 3.63 5.99
N PRO A 234 15.79 4.35 6.86
CA PRO A 234 15.17 5.12 7.93
C PRO A 234 14.58 6.43 7.40
N ASP A 235 13.80 7.11 8.23
CA ASP A 235 13.45 8.49 7.99
C ASP A 235 14.70 9.36 7.87
N LEU A 236 14.74 10.17 6.82
CA LEU A 236 15.90 11.05 6.52
C LEU A 236 15.64 12.51 6.86
N TYR A 237 14.48 12.83 7.43
CA TYR A 237 14.16 14.18 7.90
C TYR A 237 14.47 14.34 9.39
N ASP A 238 14.74 15.59 9.78
CA ASP A 238 15.02 15.96 11.16
C ASP A 238 13.73 15.83 12.00
N THR A 239 13.78 14.98 13.02
CA THR A 239 12.68 14.76 13.97
C THR A 239 12.89 15.48 15.29
N SER A 240 13.94 16.34 15.41
CA SER A 240 14.29 17.08 16.65
C SER A 240 13.55 18.39 16.80
#